data_08082c3eecc73b1ab1b46783f034b2e1
#
_entry.id   08082c3eecc73b1ab1b46783f034b2e1
#
_cell.length_a   1.000
_cell.length_b   1.000
_cell.length_c   1.000
_cell.angle_alpha   90.00
_cell.angle_beta   90.00
_cell.angle_gamma   90.00
#
_symmetry.space_group_name_H-M   'P 1'
#
loop_
_entity.id
_entity.type
_entity.pdbx_description
1 polymer ?
#
loop_
_entity_poly.entity_id
_entity_poly.type
_entity_poly.pdbx_seq_one_letter_code
_entity_poly.pdbx_strand_id
1 'polypeptide(L)' 'MKTFEVQFRYRDRNEEAVESTVKVDASSLPGGVAKATREFVKGLDRKQRFDMNKNGLEITARNLGAASEEAVKSSAEAAG' A
#
# COMPACT_ATOMS: atom_id res chain seq x y z
N MET A 1 1.27 -15.85 9.48
CA MET A 1 0.83 -14.54 8.97
C MET A 1 1.15 -14.43 7.50
N LYS A 2 0.43 -13.58 6.82
CA LYS A 2 0.64 -13.35 5.39
C LYS A 2 1.31 -12.00 5.20
N THR A 3 2.03 -11.87 4.09
CA THR A 3 2.66 -10.59 3.75
C THR A 3 1.81 -9.90 2.71
N PHE A 4 1.50 -8.65 2.94
CA PHE A 4 0.72 -7.83 2.01
C PHE A 4 1.55 -6.66 1.54
N GLU A 5 1.41 -6.35 0.26
CA GLU A 5 2.01 -5.16 -0.31
C GLU A 5 0.90 -4.16 -0.54
N VAL A 6 1.03 -2.98 0.04
CA VAL A 6 0.01 -1.94 -0.05
C VAL A 6 0.63 -0.73 -0.71
N GLN A 7 0.04 -0.32 -1.81
CA GLN A 7 0.51 0.84 -2.56
C GLN A 7 -0.43 1.99 -2.32
N PHE A 8 0.15 3.16 -2.11
CA PHE A 8 -0.58 4.40 -1.85
C PHE A 8 -0.24 5.40 -2.93
N ARG A 9 -1.25 6.11 -3.40
CA ARG A 9 -1.05 7.11 -4.43
C ARG A 9 -2.00 8.28 -4.19
N TYR A 10 -1.47 9.48 -4.24
CA TYR A 10 -2.28 10.67 -4.14
C TYR A 10 -1.63 11.77 -4.98
N ARG A 11 -2.38 12.83 -5.23
CA ARG A 11 -1.85 13.98 -5.95
C ARG A 11 -1.60 15.10 -4.96
N ASP A 12 -0.45 15.75 -5.09
CA ASP A 12 -0.11 16.86 -4.23
C ASP A 12 -0.76 18.14 -4.77
N ARG A 13 -0.45 19.24 -4.14
CA ARG A 13 -1.04 20.53 -4.53
C ARG A 13 -0.62 20.99 -5.92
N ASN A 14 0.45 20.45 -6.44
CA ASN A 14 0.92 20.73 -7.79
C ASN A 14 0.41 19.71 -8.78
N GLU A 15 -0.49 18.83 -8.34
CA GLU A 15 -1.11 17.76 -9.11
C GLU A 15 -0.11 16.72 -9.59
N GLU A 16 0.99 16.59 -8.89
CA GLU A 16 1.95 15.55 -9.17
C GLU A 16 1.62 14.31 -8.36
N ALA A 17 1.77 13.15 -8.98
CA ALA A 17 1.47 11.89 -8.32
C ALA A 17 2.57 11.57 -7.31
N VAL A 18 2.15 11.28 -6.08
CA VAL A 18 3.05 10.81 -5.04
C VAL A 18 2.67 9.37 -4.77
N GLU A 19 3.65 8.48 -4.85
CA GLU A 19 3.41 7.05 -4.70
C GLU A 19 4.33 6.49 -3.63
N SER A 20 3.82 5.52 -2.89
CA SER A 20 4.60 4.85 -1.86
C SER A 20 4.12 3.42 -1.74
N THR A 21 5.01 2.53 -1.34
CA THR A 21 4.68 1.13 -1.16
C THR A 21 5.12 0.71 0.24
N VAL A 22 4.22 0.04 0.95
CA VAL A 22 4.49 -0.47 2.30
C VAL A 22 4.20 -1.96 2.30
N LYS A 23 5.12 -2.75 2.84
CA LYS A 23 4.91 -4.19 3.02
C LYS A 23 4.69 -4.44 4.50
N VAL A 24 3.65 -5.21 4.80
CA VAL A 24 3.29 -5.53 6.19
C VAL A 24 2.91 -6.98 6.30
N ASP A 25 3.09 -7.53 7.50
CA ASP A 25 2.60 -8.86 7.83
C ASP A 25 1.33 -8.72 8.66
N ALA A 26 0.31 -9.48 8.30
CA ALA A 26 -0.96 -9.45 9.00
C ALA A 26 -1.70 -10.76 8.77
N SER A 27 -2.69 -11.01 9.58
CA SER A 27 -3.48 -12.24 9.45
C SER A 27 -4.60 -12.10 8.42
N SER A 28 -4.95 -10.88 8.03
CA SER A 28 -6.00 -10.65 7.04
C SER A 28 -5.66 -9.44 6.19
N LEU A 29 -6.29 -9.37 5.03
CA LEU A 29 -6.08 -8.24 4.13
C LEU A 29 -6.54 -6.91 4.77
N PRO A 30 -7.75 -6.83 5.35
CA PRO A 30 -8.15 -5.56 5.99
C PRO A 30 -7.19 -5.14 7.10
N GLY A 31 -6.70 -6.10 7.89
CA GLY A 31 -5.73 -5.80 8.92
C GLY A 31 -4.42 -5.30 8.35
N GLY A 32 -3.98 -5.89 7.25
CA GLY A 32 -2.76 -5.46 6.57
C GLY A 32 -2.89 -4.05 6.02
N VAL A 33 -4.03 -3.74 5.41
CA VAL A 33 -4.27 -2.40 4.86
C VAL A 33 -4.29 -1.36 5.98
N ALA A 34 -4.95 -1.67 7.09
CA ALA A 34 -5.02 -0.74 8.23
C ALA A 34 -3.63 -0.47 8.80
N LYS A 35 -2.83 -1.52 8.94
CA LYS A 35 -1.49 -1.40 9.48
C LYS A 35 -0.60 -0.58 8.54
N ALA A 36 -0.66 -0.89 7.24
CA ALA A 36 0.14 -0.17 6.24
C ALA A 36 -0.28 1.29 6.15
N THR A 37 -1.58 1.57 6.23
CA THR A 37 -2.07 2.93 6.17
C THR A 37 -1.55 3.76 7.32
N ARG A 38 -1.54 3.19 8.54
CA ARG A 38 -1.00 3.89 9.69
C ARG A 38 0.47 4.22 9.49
N GLU A 39 1.25 3.26 8.97
CA GLU A 39 2.66 3.50 8.72
C GLU A 39 2.88 4.57 7.65
N PHE A 40 2.08 4.51 6.59
CA PHE A 40 2.18 5.49 5.52
C PHE A 40 1.88 6.91 6.02
N VAL A 41 0.76 7.07 6.73
CA VAL A 41 0.34 8.39 7.23
C VAL A 41 1.34 8.93 8.26
N LYS A 42 1.90 8.04 9.06
CA LYS A 42 2.88 8.42 10.07
C LYS A 42 4.12 9.06 9.45
N GLY A 43 4.46 8.63 8.23
CA GLY A 43 5.61 9.18 7.52
C GLY A 43 5.34 10.48 6.79
N LEU A 44 4.08 10.93 6.74
CA LEU A 44 3.74 12.16 6.03
C LEU A 44 3.84 13.35 6.97
N ASP A 45 4.30 14.49 6.41
CA ASP A 45 4.26 15.72 7.18
C ASP A 45 2.87 16.36 7.08
N ARG A 46 2.72 17.51 7.73
CA ARG A 46 1.41 18.17 7.78
C ARG A 46 0.90 18.55 6.39
N LYS A 47 1.78 19.07 5.55
CA LYS A 47 1.40 19.47 4.20
C LYS A 47 0.97 18.29 3.37
N GLN A 48 1.71 17.20 3.46
CA GLN A 48 1.40 15.99 2.71
C GLN A 48 0.07 15.39 3.14
N ARG A 49 -0.21 15.40 4.44
CA ARG A 49 -1.50 14.91 4.94
C ARG A 49 -2.64 15.78 4.44
N PHE A 50 -2.42 17.10 4.42
CA PHE A 50 -3.44 18.01 3.92
C PHE A 50 -3.74 17.74 2.44
N ASP A 51 -2.70 17.59 1.64
CA ASP A 51 -2.86 17.35 0.21
C ASP A 51 -3.56 16.03 -0.03
N MET A 52 -3.19 15.00 0.71
CA MET A 52 -3.82 13.69 0.60
C MET A 52 -5.31 13.76 0.94
N ASN A 53 -5.65 14.45 2.04
CA ASN A 53 -7.04 14.55 2.46
C ASN A 53 -7.87 15.37 1.49
N LYS A 54 -7.26 16.38 0.89
CA LYS A 54 -7.96 17.24 -0.05
C LYS A 54 -8.20 16.54 -1.39
N ASN A 55 -7.19 15.85 -1.88
CA ASN A 55 -7.23 15.28 -3.23
C ASN A 55 -7.58 13.80 -3.27
N GLY A 56 -7.65 13.16 -2.13
CA GLY A 56 -8.01 11.75 -2.05
C GLY A 56 -6.78 10.86 -2.08
N LEU A 57 -6.97 9.62 -1.67
CA LEU A 57 -5.90 8.64 -1.59
C LEU A 57 -6.37 7.35 -2.25
N GLU A 58 -5.59 6.86 -3.19
CA GLU A 58 -5.83 5.56 -3.79
C GLU A 58 -4.99 4.52 -3.08
N ILE A 59 -5.61 3.43 -2.70
CA ILE A 59 -4.94 2.34 -2.00
C ILE A 59 -5.15 1.07 -2.81
N THR A 60 -4.04 0.43 -3.16
CA THR A 60 -4.08 -0.86 -3.84
C THR A 60 -3.32 -1.85 -2.97
N ALA A 61 -3.96 -2.93 -2.60
CA ALA A 61 -3.34 -3.91 -1.73
C ALA A 61 -3.39 -5.27 -2.38
N ARG A 62 -2.34 -6.05 -2.17
CA ARG A 62 -2.33 -7.41 -2.66
C ARG A 62 -1.58 -8.32 -1.70
N ASN A 63 -1.98 -9.57 -1.72
CA ASN A 63 -1.42 -10.62 -0.89
C ASN A 63 -0.21 -11.20 -1.61
N LEU A 64 0.95 -11.14 -0.98
CA LEU A 64 2.15 -11.74 -1.54
C LEU A 64 2.31 -13.19 -1.10
N GLY A 65 1.42 -13.66 -0.24
CA GLY A 65 1.46 -15.03 0.24
C GLY A 65 2.34 -15.18 1.47
N ALA A 66 2.42 -16.40 1.90
CA ALA A 66 3.30 -16.75 3.00
C ALA A 66 4.57 -17.26 2.37
N ALA A 67 5.49 -16.56 2.39
CA ALA A 67 6.74 -16.95 1.83
C ALA A 67 6.63 -17.54 0.50
N SER A 68 6.78 -17.49 -0.11
CA SER A 68 6.88 -17.95 -1.24
C SER A 68 6.21 -18.68 -2.00
N GLU A 69 5.83 -19.07 -2.00
CA GLU A 69 5.35 -19.61 -2.80
C GLU A 69 4.74 -19.19 -3.70
N GLU A 70 4.68 -18.90 -3.72
CA GLU A 70 4.21 -18.51 -4.56
C GLU A 70 4.29 -17.75 -5.10
N ALA A 71 4.84 -17.51 -4.98
CA ALA A 71 4.91 -16.75 -5.53
C ALA A 71 4.98 -16.82 -6.67
N VAL A 72 5.19 -17.36 -6.69
CA VAL A 72 5.16 -17.38 -7.74
C VAL A 72 4.34 -17.41 -8.50
N LYS A 73 4.03 -17.71 -8.47
CA LYS A 73 3.36 -17.53 -9.23
C LYS A 73 2.67 -16.74 -9.52
N SER A 74 2.94 -16.79 -9.42
CA SER A 74 2.48 -16.00 -9.81
C SER A 74 2.37 -15.53 -10.32
N SER A 75 2.76 -15.57 -10.33
CA SER A 75 2.76 -14.90 -10.91
C SER A 75 2.47 -14.85 -11.61
N ALA A 76 2.58 -15.30 -11.42
CA ALA A 76 2.34 -15.07 -12.12
C ALA A 76 1.71 -14.94 -12.68
N GLU A 77 1.66 -15.07 -12.52
CA GLU A 77 1.22 -14.71 -13.05
C GLU A 77 0.96 -14.28 -13.49
N ALA A 78 1.24 -14.63 -13.41
CA ALA A 78 1.14 -14.00 -13.78
C ALA A 78 1.05 -13.68 -14.26
N ALA A 79 1.22 -13.87 -14.26
CA ALA A 79 1.21 -13.44 -14.79
C ALA A 79 1.11 -13.25 -15.11
N GLY A 80 1.31 -13.52 -14.93
CA GLY A 80 1.24 -13.12 -15.26
C GLY A 80 1.13 -12.91 -15.36
#